data_741ac1cea6862875cd95c496a62978fd
#
_entry.id   741ac1cea6862875cd95c496a62978fd
#
_cell.length_a   1.000
_cell.length_b   1.000
_cell.length_c   1.000
_cell.angle_alpha   90.00
_cell.angle_beta   90.00
_cell.angle_gamma   90.00
#
_symmetry.space_group_name_H-M   'P 1'
#
loop_
_entity.id
_entity.type
_entity.pdbx_description
1 polymer ?
#
loop_
_entity_poly.entity_id
_entity_poly.type
_entity_poly.pdbx_seq_one_letter_code
_entity_poly.pdbx_strand_id
1 'polypeptide(L)'
;DKHVPLIHNVMNSDFVIGVSDQATNNLNLIFNTDIGQNYLKSKKGLKDIFVERLPELGLSSIANIIASIKLAKYMNLGPQDAVITVATDGADLYLTELEKTIKEFHGIYDGTSCAEIYGQYLKGITTDHTLELNQREKERIFNLGYYTWVEQQGVDLNDFEKRRDQQFWRDHYNHILSLDGRIEEFNAL
;
A
#
# COMPACT_ATOMS: atom_id res chain seq x y z
N ASP A 1 -8.85 -6.02 0.54
CA ASP A 1 -10.16 -5.47 0.85
C ASP A 1 -11.17 -5.76 -0.26
N LYS A 2 -12.44 -5.81 0.11
CA LYS A 2 -13.54 -6.09 -0.82
C LYS A 2 -14.25 -4.81 -1.28
N HIS A 3 -13.80 -3.66 -0.85
CA HIS A 3 -14.45 -2.37 -1.13
C HIS A 3 -13.41 -1.26 -1.30
N VAL A 4 -13.81 -0.23 -2.00
CA VAL A 4 -13.01 0.98 -2.22
C VAL A 4 -13.33 2.00 -1.13
N PRO A 5 -12.35 2.64 -0.49
CA PRO A 5 -12.60 3.70 0.47
C PRO A 5 -13.45 4.83 -0.11
N LEU A 6 -14.37 5.39 0.71
CA LEU A 6 -15.26 6.47 0.25
C LEU A 6 -14.48 7.70 -0.23
N ILE A 7 -13.36 7.99 0.42
CA ILE A 7 -12.50 9.14 0.11
C ILE A 7 -11.56 8.93 -1.08
N HIS A 8 -11.63 7.76 -1.75
CA HIS A 8 -10.77 7.49 -2.90
C HIS A 8 -11.37 8.03 -4.20
N ASN A 9 -10.61 8.86 -4.91
CA ASN A 9 -10.97 9.39 -6.22
C ASN A 9 -10.66 8.36 -7.32
N VAL A 10 -11.53 7.37 -7.47
CA VAL A 10 -11.35 6.27 -8.44
C VAL A 10 -11.24 6.78 -9.88
N MET A 11 -12.03 7.82 -10.22
CA MET A 11 -12.07 8.34 -11.59
C MET A 11 -10.76 9.04 -12.01
N ASN A 12 -9.91 9.37 -11.03
CA ASN A 12 -8.55 9.92 -11.25
C ASN A 12 -7.44 8.87 -11.10
N SER A 13 -7.80 7.58 -11.10
CA SER A 13 -6.83 6.48 -11.02
C SER A 13 -6.61 5.87 -12.40
N ASP A 14 -5.36 5.55 -12.73
CA ASP A 14 -5.01 4.92 -14.01
C ASP A 14 -4.71 3.44 -13.86
N PHE A 15 -4.33 2.99 -12.67
CA PHE A 15 -4.04 1.59 -12.37
C PHE A 15 -4.63 1.15 -11.04
N VAL A 16 -5.00 -0.12 -10.96
CA VAL A 16 -5.27 -0.84 -9.71
C VAL A 16 -4.35 -2.04 -9.64
N ILE A 17 -3.63 -2.17 -8.54
CA ILE A 17 -2.64 -3.22 -8.35
C ILE A 17 -2.96 -4.01 -7.09
N GLY A 18 -3.18 -5.31 -7.26
CA GLY A 18 -3.37 -6.23 -6.15
C GLY A 18 -2.04 -6.68 -5.56
N VAL A 19 -1.94 -6.56 -4.23
CA VAL A 19 -0.82 -7.08 -3.43
C VAL A 19 -1.41 -8.01 -2.37
N SER A 20 -0.84 -9.20 -2.19
CA SER A 20 -1.34 -10.14 -1.19
C SER A 20 -0.80 -9.81 0.20
N ASP A 21 -1.63 -10.03 1.22
CA ASP A 21 -1.22 -9.91 2.62
C ASP A 21 -0.06 -10.86 2.95
N GLN A 22 -0.03 -12.02 2.31
CA GLN A 22 1.07 -12.97 2.48
C GLN A 22 2.41 -12.37 2.01
N ALA A 23 2.43 -11.63 0.91
CA ALA A 23 3.65 -10.98 0.43
C ALA A 23 4.13 -9.90 1.42
N THR A 24 3.23 -9.06 1.91
CA THR A 24 3.58 -8.00 2.87
C THR A 24 4.03 -8.57 4.22
N ASN A 25 3.32 -9.58 4.74
CA ASN A 25 3.66 -10.21 6.02
C ASN A 25 5.01 -10.92 5.96
N ASN A 26 5.27 -11.67 4.92
CA ASN A 26 6.55 -12.35 4.76
C ASN A 26 7.72 -11.38 4.57
N LEU A 27 7.55 -10.31 3.80
CA LEU A 27 8.58 -9.27 3.69
C LEU A 27 8.79 -8.51 5.01
N ASN A 28 7.73 -8.30 5.78
CA ASN A 28 7.83 -7.75 7.12
C ASN A 28 8.75 -8.60 8.03
N LEU A 29 8.72 -9.94 7.91
CA LEU A 29 9.66 -10.80 8.63
C LEU A 29 11.11 -10.54 8.24
N ILE A 30 11.41 -10.47 6.94
CA ILE A 30 12.78 -10.22 6.48
C ILE A 30 13.28 -8.85 6.94
N PHE A 31 12.41 -7.85 6.96
CA PHE A 31 12.79 -6.48 7.29
C PHE A 31 12.95 -6.26 8.78
N ASN A 32 12.21 -7.01 9.63
CA ASN A 32 12.06 -6.70 11.04
C ASN A 32 12.48 -7.83 12.01
N THR A 33 13.17 -8.86 11.52
CA THR A 33 13.79 -9.88 12.37
C THR A 33 15.30 -9.86 12.21
N ASP A 34 16.03 -10.23 13.27
CA ASP A 34 17.50 -10.35 13.24
C ASP A 34 17.96 -11.30 12.13
N ILE A 35 17.25 -12.43 11.97
CA ILE A 35 17.53 -13.44 10.93
C ILE A 35 17.38 -12.82 9.54
N GLY A 36 16.30 -12.11 9.31
CA GLY A 36 16.01 -11.44 8.04
C GLY A 36 17.01 -10.32 7.73
N GLN A 37 17.28 -9.45 8.68
CA GLN A 37 18.25 -8.37 8.54
C GLN A 37 19.67 -8.89 8.31
N ASN A 38 20.09 -9.93 9.04
CA ASN A 38 21.37 -10.61 8.80
C ASN A 38 21.44 -11.24 7.40
N TYR A 39 20.35 -11.83 6.93
CA TYR A 39 20.27 -12.35 5.57
C TYR A 39 20.46 -11.24 4.53
N LEU A 40 19.78 -10.11 4.69
CA LEU A 40 19.89 -8.96 3.78
C LEU A 40 21.34 -8.42 3.74
N LYS A 41 21.99 -8.27 4.90
CA LYS A 41 23.37 -7.81 5.01
C LYS A 41 24.35 -8.82 4.39
N SER A 42 24.32 -10.08 4.85
CA SER A 42 25.33 -11.08 4.53
C SER A 42 25.16 -11.72 3.14
N LYS A 43 23.92 -11.92 2.67
CA LYS A 43 23.63 -12.61 1.40
C LYS A 43 23.24 -11.67 0.27
N LYS A 44 22.69 -10.47 0.60
CA LYS A 44 22.30 -9.49 -0.41
C LYS A 44 23.23 -8.27 -0.47
N GLY A 45 24.14 -8.15 0.49
CA GLY A 45 25.15 -7.08 0.52
C GLY A 45 24.54 -5.69 0.81
N LEU A 46 23.36 -5.64 1.45
CA LEU A 46 22.79 -4.36 1.84
C LEU A 46 23.66 -3.73 2.94
N LYS A 47 23.90 -2.42 2.80
CA LYS A 47 24.61 -1.64 3.81
C LYS A 47 23.76 -1.49 5.07
N ASP A 48 24.40 -1.44 6.22
CA ASP A 48 23.74 -1.30 7.54
C ASP A 48 22.76 -0.14 7.57
N ILE A 49 23.15 1.02 7.04
CA ILE A 49 22.32 2.22 6.99
C ILE A 49 20.94 2.01 6.31
N PHE A 50 20.84 1.10 5.33
CA PHE A 50 19.57 0.79 4.70
C PHE A 50 18.78 -0.22 5.52
N VAL A 51 19.46 -1.23 6.09
CA VAL A 51 18.80 -2.27 6.89
C VAL A 51 18.23 -1.68 8.19
N GLU A 52 18.92 -0.77 8.82
CA GLU A 52 18.48 -0.07 10.04
C GLU A 52 17.23 0.79 9.83
N ARG A 53 16.94 1.18 8.59
CA ARG A 53 15.75 1.96 8.24
C ARG A 53 14.56 1.12 7.78
N LEU A 54 14.72 -0.19 7.56
CA LEU A 54 13.62 -1.06 7.14
C LEU A 54 12.45 -1.09 8.13
N PRO A 55 12.66 -0.98 9.46
CA PRO A 55 11.57 -0.86 10.42
C PRO A 55 10.69 0.39 10.28
N GLU A 56 11.13 1.41 9.54
CA GLU A 56 10.27 2.55 9.19
C GLU A 56 9.14 2.17 8.22
N LEU A 57 9.20 0.97 7.62
CA LEU A 57 8.25 0.46 6.63
C LEU A 57 7.30 -0.55 7.27
N GLY A 58 6.09 -0.11 7.60
CA GLY A 58 5.00 -1.00 8.00
C GLY A 58 4.35 -1.71 6.79
N LEU A 59 3.32 -2.51 7.05
CA LEU A 59 2.70 -3.38 6.03
C LEU A 59 2.18 -2.61 4.82
N SER A 60 1.54 -1.46 5.02
CA SER A 60 1.04 -0.62 3.91
C SER A 60 2.18 -0.03 3.08
N SER A 61 3.30 0.36 3.72
CA SER A 61 4.50 0.84 3.03
C SER A 61 5.12 -0.27 2.17
N ILE A 62 5.20 -1.49 2.71
CA ILE A 62 5.68 -2.68 1.98
C ILE A 62 4.75 -2.98 0.79
N ALA A 63 3.42 -2.92 0.98
CA ALA A 63 2.45 -3.08 -0.10
C ALA A 63 2.65 -2.05 -1.21
N ASN A 64 2.87 -0.79 -0.85
CA ASN A 64 3.13 0.29 -1.80
C ASN A 64 4.43 0.06 -2.59
N ILE A 65 5.49 -0.44 -1.95
CA ILE A 65 6.75 -0.79 -2.63
C ILE A 65 6.53 -1.93 -3.63
N ILE A 66 5.82 -2.99 -3.22
CA ILE A 66 5.49 -4.11 -4.12
C ILE A 66 4.67 -3.62 -5.32
N ALA A 67 3.64 -2.79 -5.08
CA ALA A 67 2.82 -2.21 -6.13
C ALA A 67 3.66 -1.33 -7.08
N SER A 68 4.59 -0.53 -6.54
CA SER A 68 5.52 0.29 -7.33
C SER A 68 6.42 -0.57 -8.22
N ILE A 69 6.94 -1.69 -7.72
CA ILE A 69 7.75 -2.62 -8.51
C ILE A 69 6.91 -3.27 -9.63
N LYS A 70 5.68 -3.68 -9.33
CA LYS A 70 4.75 -4.24 -10.33
C LYS A 70 4.45 -3.21 -11.42
N LEU A 71 4.15 -1.97 -11.04
CA LEU A 71 3.89 -0.88 -11.98
C LEU A 71 5.11 -0.59 -12.86
N ALA A 72 6.29 -0.47 -12.27
CA ALA A 72 7.52 -0.22 -12.99
C ALA A 72 7.81 -1.31 -14.04
N LYS A 73 7.59 -2.58 -13.67
CA LYS A 73 7.71 -3.71 -14.61
C LYS A 73 6.64 -3.68 -15.71
N TYR A 74 5.39 -3.39 -15.34
CA TYR A 74 4.28 -3.33 -16.29
C TYR A 74 4.48 -2.23 -17.33
N MET A 75 4.90 -1.05 -16.88
CA MET A 75 5.15 0.12 -17.71
C MET A 75 6.53 0.10 -18.39
N ASN A 76 7.36 -0.93 -18.11
CA ASN A 76 8.74 -1.01 -18.57
C ASN A 76 9.55 0.27 -18.27
N LEU A 77 9.41 0.78 -17.03
CA LEU A 77 10.11 1.98 -16.57
C LEU A 77 11.63 1.73 -16.49
N GLY A 78 12.40 2.74 -16.87
CA GLY A 78 13.86 2.71 -16.91
C GLY A 78 14.51 3.64 -15.87
N PRO A 79 15.84 3.78 -15.91
CA PRO A 79 16.59 4.58 -14.93
C PRO A 79 16.28 6.09 -14.93
N GLN A 80 15.59 6.58 -15.96
CA GLN A 80 15.19 7.99 -16.09
C GLN A 80 13.78 8.25 -15.57
N ASP A 81 13.05 7.19 -15.22
CA ASP A 81 11.70 7.27 -14.69
C ASP A 81 11.73 7.29 -13.16
N ALA A 82 10.74 7.92 -12.54
CA ALA A 82 10.59 7.95 -11.10
C ALA A 82 9.19 7.46 -10.68
N VAL A 83 9.15 6.59 -9.68
CA VAL A 83 7.91 6.19 -9.02
C VAL A 83 7.93 6.76 -7.60
N ILE A 84 6.94 7.58 -7.28
CA ILE A 84 6.76 8.17 -5.95
C ILE A 84 5.68 7.38 -5.24
N THR A 85 5.94 6.99 -4.00
CA THR A 85 4.99 6.30 -3.14
C THR A 85 5.03 6.86 -1.72
N VAL A 86 4.04 6.48 -0.91
CA VAL A 86 3.93 6.95 0.47
C VAL A 86 4.43 5.85 1.41
N ALA A 87 5.41 6.20 2.25
CA ALA A 87 5.72 5.44 3.45
C ALA A 87 4.72 5.89 4.53
N THR A 88 3.91 4.95 5.00
CA THR A 88 2.86 5.18 6.00
C THR A 88 3.42 4.94 7.41
N ASP A 89 2.83 3.98 8.13
CA ASP A 89 3.23 3.63 9.48
C ASP A 89 4.52 2.80 9.50
N GLY A 90 5.22 2.78 10.64
CA GLY A 90 6.36 1.91 10.90
C GLY A 90 5.93 0.48 11.30
N ALA A 91 6.91 -0.43 11.34
CA ALA A 91 6.69 -1.84 11.67
C ALA A 91 6.29 -2.08 13.14
N ASP A 92 6.55 -1.14 14.02
CA ASP A 92 6.20 -1.18 15.45
C ASP A 92 4.69 -1.32 15.70
N LEU A 93 3.85 -0.86 14.78
CA LEU A 93 2.39 -1.05 14.84
C LEU A 93 1.92 -2.46 14.46
N TYR A 94 2.81 -3.30 13.92
CA TYR A 94 2.46 -4.59 13.34
C TYR A 94 3.16 -5.78 14.03
N LEU A 95 3.57 -5.64 15.29
CA LEU A 95 4.26 -6.70 16.06
C LEU A 95 3.42 -7.97 16.19
N THR A 96 2.11 -7.84 16.35
CA THR A 96 1.20 -8.99 16.43
C THR A 96 1.14 -9.77 15.12
N GLU A 97 1.21 -9.09 13.97
CA GLU A 97 1.23 -9.75 12.67
C GLU A 97 2.59 -10.42 12.41
N LEU A 98 3.68 -9.80 12.88
CA LEU A 98 5.02 -10.40 12.85
C LEU A 98 5.04 -11.74 13.59
N GLU A 99 4.51 -11.75 14.83
CA GLU A 99 4.44 -12.96 15.66
C GLU A 99 3.57 -14.05 15.03
N LYS A 100 2.42 -13.70 14.44
CA LYS A 100 1.55 -14.65 13.73
C LYS A 100 2.28 -15.27 12.55
N THR A 101 2.92 -14.45 11.73
CA THR A 101 3.62 -14.91 10.53
C THR A 101 4.80 -15.82 10.87
N ILE A 102 5.57 -15.51 11.93
CA ILE A 102 6.64 -16.41 12.41
C ILE A 102 6.09 -17.81 12.78
N LYS A 103 4.93 -17.87 13.40
CA LYS A 103 4.31 -19.16 13.79
C LYS A 103 3.94 -20.04 12.59
N GLU A 104 3.67 -19.46 11.42
CA GLU A 104 3.39 -20.21 10.19
C GLU A 104 4.60 -21.03 9.73
N PHE A 105 5.82 -20.68 10.14
CA PHE A 105 7.04 -21.43 9.86
C PHE A 105 7.28 -22.62 10.81
N HIS A 106 6.35 -22.92 11.72
CA HIS A 106 6.41 -24.06 12.64
C HIS A 106 7.73 -24.16 13.42
N GLY A 107 8.34 -23.03 13.75
CA GLY A 107 9.59 -22.95 14.50
C GLY A 107 10.87 -23.07 13.65
N ILE A 108 10.75 -23.13 12.32
CA ILE A 108 11.87 -23.27 11.39
C ILE A 108 11.94 -21.99 10.50
N TYR A 109 12.04 -20.83 11.11
CA TYR A 109 12.33 -19.59 10.37
C TYR A 109 13.84 -19.33 10.40
N ASP A 110 14.50 -19.47 9.26
CA ASP A 110 15.95 -19.40 9.12
C ASP A 110 16.39 -18.67 7.82
N GLY A 111 17.67 -18.74 7.50
CA GLY A 111 18.21 -18.15 6.28
C GLY A 111 17.64 -18.75 4.98
N THR A 112 17.19 -20.00 5.00
CA THR A 112 16.54 -20.64 3.85
C THR A 112 15.15 -20.05 3.65
N SER A 113 14.37 -19.91 4.72
CA SER A 113 13.08 -19.23 4.70
C SER A 113 13.21 -17.79 4.17
N CYS A 114 14.24 -17.06 4.60
CA CYS A 114 14.53 -15.71 4.08
C CYS A 114 14.85 -15.73 2.58
N ALA A 115 15.58 -16.74 2.09
CA ALA A 115 15.92 -16.85 0.67
C ALA A 115 14.67 -17.14 -0.18
N GLU A 116 13.77 -17.99 0.29
CA GLU A 116 12.48 -18.31 -0.36
C GLU A 116 11.60 -17.07 -0.41
N ILE A 117 11.40 -16.38 0.72
CA ILE A 117 10.60 -15.15 0.79
C ILE A 117 11.18 -14.08 -0.15
N TYR A 118 12.47 -13.83 -0.08
CA TYR A 118 13.14 -12.87 -0.96
C TYR A 118 12.98 -13.24 -2.44
N GLY A 119 13.15 -14.54 -2.75
CA GLY A 119 12.99 -15.07 -4.10
C GLY A 119 11.57 -14.85 -4.63
N GLN A 120 10.57 -15.19 -3.85
CA GLN A 120 9.17 -15.14 -4.25
C GLN A 120 8.61 -13.71 -4.26
N TYR A 121 8.83 -12.94 -3.22
CA TYR A 121 8.11 -11.68 -2.99
C TYR A 121 8.90 -10.41 -3.33
N LEU A 122 10.19 -10.52 -3.69
CA LEU A 122 10.96 -9.39 -4.22
C LEU A 122 11.54 -9.70 -5.60
N LYS A 123 12.39 -10.71 -5.70
CA LYS A 123 13.07 -11.00 -6.96
C LYS A 123 12.12 -11.52 -8.04
N GLY A 124 11.17 -12.36 -7.64
CA GLY A 124 10.18 -13.00 -8.51
C GLY A 124 8.89 -12.23 -8.71
N ILE A 125 8.79 -10.99 -8.24
CA ILE A 125 7.57 -10.18 -8.47
C ILE A 125 7.24 -10.14 -9.96
N THR A 126 5.99 -10.52 -10.27
CA THR A 126 5.41 -10.50 -11.61
C THR A 126 4.47 -9.29 -11.77
N THR A 127 3.86 -9.12 -12.94
CA THR A 127 2.87 -8.06 -13.21
C THR A 127 1.42 -8.52 -13.05
N ASP A 128 1.23 -9.73 -12.51
CA ASP A 128 -0.10 -10.26 -12.20
C ASP A 128 -0.88 -9.34 -11.26
N HIS A 129 -2.22 -9.38 -11.37
CA HIS A 129 -3.12 -8.51 -10.62
C HIS A 129 -2.84 -7.00 -10.82
N THR A 130 -2.30 -6.61 -11.97
CA THR A 130 -2.19 -5.23 -12.41
C THR A 130 -3.27 -4.97 -13.46
N LEU A 131 -4.12 -3.98 -13.21
CA LEU A 131 -5.20 -3.58 -14.10
C LEU A 131 -5.02 -2.12 -14.50
N GLU A 132 -4.82 -1.87 -15.80
CA GLU A 132 -4.88 -0.53 -16.37
C GLU A 132 -6.35 -0.13 -16.56
N LEU A 133 -6.72 1.06 -16.08
CA LEU A 133 -8.10 1.51 -16.02
C LEU A 133 -8.47 2.36 -17.23
N ASN A 134 -9.16 1.77 -18.20
CA ASN A 134 -9.96 2.54 -19.15
C ASN A 134 -11.26 3.03 -18.49
N GLN A 135 -12.08 3.81 -19.20
CA GLN A 135 -13.33 4.37 -18.65
C GLN A 135 -14.26 3.30 -18.07
N ARG A 136 -14.42 2.19 -18.74
CA ARG A 136 -15.28 1.07 -18.28
C ARG A 136 -14.74 0.44 -17.00
N GLU A 137 -13.42 0.30 -16.90
CA GLU A 137 -12.78 -0.27 -15.72
C GLU A 137 -12.86 0.71 -14.51
N LYS A 138 -12.71 2.01 -14.75
CA LYS A 138 -12.94 3.04 -13.71
C LYS A 138 -14.35 2.94 -13.14
N GLU A 139 -15.36 2.83 -14.01
CA GLU A 139 -16.75 2.63 -13.60
C GLU A 139 -16.94 1.35 -12.78
N ARG A 140 -16.32 0.26 -13.20
CA ARG A 140 -16.39 -1.02 -12.50
C ARG A 140 -15.77 -0.91 -11.09
N ILE A 141 -14.59 -0.31 -10.97
CA ILE A 141 -13.93 -0.12 -9.66
C ILE A 141 -14.73 0.84 -8.78
N PHE A 142 -15.25 1.93 -9.32
CA PHE A 142 -16.12 2.85 -8.60
C PHE A 142 -17.33 2.14 -7.99
N ASN A 143 -18.00 1.32 -8.79
CA ASN A 143 -19.20 0.59 -8.37
C ASN A 143 -18.95 -0.48 -7.30
N LEU A 144 -17.71 -0.92 -7.08
CA LEU A 144 -17.38 -1.80 -5.93
C LEU A 144 -17.71 -1.14 -4.59
N GLY A 145 -17.68 0.19 -4.52
CA GLY A 145 -18.04 0.92 -3.30
C GLY A 145 -19.53 1.01 -3.02
N TYR A 146 -20.40 0.75 -4.00
CA TYR A 146 -21.85 0.96 -3.87
C TYR A 146 -22.45 0.19 -2.69
N TYR A 147 -22.24 -1.11 -2.62
CA TYR A 147 -22.82 -1.94 -1.55
C TYR A 147 -22.35 -1.50 -0.18
N THR A 148 -21.08 -1.20 -0.03
CA THR A 148 -20.53 -0.79 1.26
C THR A 148 -21.08 0.56 1.69
N TRP A 149 -21.03 1.55 0.81
CA TRP A 149 -21.28 2.92 1.21
C TRP A 149 -22.76 3.31 1.13
N VAL A 150 -23.46 2.90 0.06
CA VAL A 150 -24.90 3.23 -0.10
C VAL A 150 -25.76 2.24 0.67
N GLU A 151 -25.63 0.94 0.40
CA GLU A 151 -26.52 -0.08 0.95
C GLU A 151 -26.29 -0.35 2.45
N GLN A 152 -25.02 -0.45 2.86
CA GLN A 152 -24.68 -0.84 4.23
C GLN A 152 -24.47 0.35 5.17
N GLN A 153 -23.86 1.43 4.68
CA GLN A 153 -23.52 2.60 5.48
C GLN A 153 -24.51 3.77 5.33
N GLY A 154 -25.49 3.66 4.41
CA GLY A 154 -26.56 4.64 4.25
C GLY A 154 -26.11 5.98 3.64
N VAL A 155 -25.00 6.02 2.93
CA VAL A 155 -24.58 7.20 2.16
C VAL A 155 -25.62 7.46 1.07
N ASP A 156 -26.10 8.70 0.96
CA ASP A 156 -27.06 9.08 -0.08
C ASP A 156 -26.49 8.79 -1.48
N LEU A 157 -27.33 8.23 -2.36
CA LEU A 157 -26.90 7.82 -3.68
C LEU A 157 -26.38 9.01 -4.52
N ASN A 158 -27.02 10.19 -4.40
CA ASN A 158 -26.55 11.36 -5.15
C ASN A 158 -25.18 11.82 -4.64
N ASP A 159 -24.92 11.75 -3.33
CA ASP A 159 -23.62 12.09 -2.75
C ASP A 159 -22.56 11.04 -3.14
N PHE A 160 -22.93 9.79 -3.22
CA PHE A 160 -22.05 8.74 -3.76
C PHE A 160 -21.68 9.00 -5.23
N GLU A 161 -22.66 9.32 -6.08
CA GLU A 161 -22.49 9.54 -7.52
C GLU A 161 -21.72 10.84 -7.84
N LYS A 162 -21.87 11.92 -7.04
CA LYS A 162 -21.10 13.18 -7.19
C LYS A 162 -19.58 12.96 -7.25
N ARG A 163 -19.08 11.92 -6.58
CA ARG A 163 -17.65 11.58 -6.56
C ARG A 163 -17.07 11.15 -7.92
N ARG A 164 -17.91 10.94 -8.93
CA ARG A 164 -17.47 10.74 -10.32
C ARG A 164 -16.95 12.02 -10.94
N ASP A 165 -17.47 13.17 -10.50
CA ASP A 165 -17.08 14.48 -11.01
C ASP A 165 -15.80 14.97 -10.32
N GLN A 166 -14.80 15.36 -11.12
CA GLN A 166 -13.56 15.93 -10.59
C GLN A 166 -13.78 17.30 -9.92
N GLN A 167 -14.87 18.01 -10.23
CA GLN A 167 -15.21 19.25 -9.53
C GLN A 167 -15.55 19.01 -8.07
N PHE A 168 -16.26 17.91 -7.75
CA PHE A 168 -16.51 17.50 -6.37
C PHE A 168 -15.21 17.43 -5.55
N TRP A 169 -14.15 16.81 -6.10
CA TRP A 169 -12.87 16.68 -5.41
C TRP A 169 -12.12 18.00 -5.29
N ARG A 170 -12.18 18.85 -6.32
CA ARG A 170 -11.59 20.21 -6.26
C ARG A 170 -12.27 21.06 -5.21
N ASP A 171 -13.59 20.99 -5.11
CA ASP A 171 -14.35 21.76 -4.12
C ASP A 171 -13.97 21.33 -2.70
N HIS A 172 -13.84 20.01 -2.45
CA HIS A 172 -13.38 19.48 -1.16
C HIS A 172 -11.95 19.94 -0.84
N TYR A 173 -11.05 19.92 -1.82
CA TYR A 173 -9.70 20.41 -1.64
C TYR A 173 -9.67 21.89 -1.24
N ASN A 174 -10.50 22.71 -1.87
CA ASN A 174 -10.57 24.14 -1.58
C ASN A 174 -11.07 24.45 -0.16
N HIS A 175 -11.77 23.53 0.50
CA HIS A 175 -12.18 23.67 1.91
C HIS A 175 -11.00 23.56 2.89
N ILE A 176 -9.88 22.98 2.50
CA ILE A 176 -8.72 22.76 3.39
C ILE A 176 -8.24 24.09 3.98
N LEU A 177 -8.11 25.13 3.16
CA LEU A 177 -7.65 26.44 3.63
C LEU A 177 -8.56 27.05 4.72
N SER A 178 -9.86 26.86 4.59
CA SER A 178 -10.82 27.35 5.61
C SER A 178 -10.77 26.50 6.89
N LEU A 179 -10.50 25.19 6.75
CA LEU A 179 -10.33 24.27 7.89
C LEU A 179 -9.05 24.60 8.66
N ASP A 180 -7.94 24.85 7.96
CA ASP A 180 -6.68 25.23 8.58
C ASP A 180 -6.84 26.49 9.42
N GLY A 181 -7.50 27.53 8.89
CA GLY A 181 -7.81 28.74 9.65
C GLY A 181 -8.62 28.47 10.92
N ARG A 182 -9.62 27.59 10.85
CA ARG A 182 -10.42 27.20 12.04
C ARG A 182 -9.63 26.38 13.05
N ILE A 183 -8.70 25.56 12.61
CA ILE A 183 -7.79 24.80 13.48
C ILE A 183 -6.85 25.77 14.20
N GLU A 184 -6.29 26.76 13.49
CA GLU A 184 -5.44 27.80 14.11
C GLU A 184 -6.22 28.61 15.15
N GLU A 185 -7.46 29.03 14.85
CA GLU A 185 -8.35 29.72 15.80
C GLU A 185 -8.61 28.85 17.05
N PHE A 186 -8.90 27.56 16.86
CA PHE A 186 -9.14 26.63 17.97
C PHE A 186 -7.89 26.44 18.85
N ASN A 187 -6.72 26.32 18.23
CA ASN A 187 -5.45 26.14 18.97
C ASN A 187 -5.00 27.41 19.71
N ALA A 188 -5.56 28.57 19.38
CA ALA A 188 -5.29 29.83 20.04
C ALA A 188 -6.17 30.11 21.28
N LEU A 189 -7.16 29.25 21.54
CA LEU A 189 -8.02 29.30 22.75
C LEU A 189 -7.34 28.67 23.95
#